data_9127b5519a518aa84eaa1ea49ab783c5
#
_entry.id   9127b5519a518aa84eaa1ea49ab783c5
#
_cell.length_a   1.000
_cell.length_b   1.000
_cell.length_c   1.000
_cell.angle_alpha   90.00
_cell.angle_beta   90.00
_cell.angle_gamma   90.00
#
_symmetry.space_group_name_H-M   'P 1'
#
loop_
_entity.id
_entity.type
_entity.pdbx_description
1 polymer ?
#
loop_
_entity_poly.entity_id
_entity_poly.type
_entity_poly.pdbx_seq_one_letter_code
_entity_poly.pdbx_strand_id
1 'polypeptide(L)'
;MFSAVSDALVDLDYDPCGLDPDTGAAPIASAAACALTGLAANLYGTDLKSPADQYNIRGGGNPSVLPEESESFTAGLILTPNRFPGLALTIDYFDITVEDGIGAVSAKTALDKCIETGADGFCNLINRHPVNGTLWLTGGYISTQLTNISEESTRGVDIIFDYTMDTRFGSLALEGVSTFLDSYEIIELPGEAAITCAGNWGGSCGKNPMPDFMGTYTATLSTNRNTDIVLGLRHLGETTDLNANSIDFDSFTYFDLTANYYGIKNTKLTVGVSNLMDKEPGYTSDAGTAPGNGNTFPAYFDAFGRYVFLNLTYGVN
;
A
#
# COMPACT_ATOMS: atom_id res chain seq x y z
N MET A 1 -17.29 -12.57 3.36
CA MET A 1 -17.64 -12.96 4.76
C MET A 1 -18.39 -11.78 5.36
N PHE A 2 -19.68 -11.90 5.64
CA PHE A 2 -20.47 -10.79 6.18
C PHE A 2 -20.11 -10.60 7.66
N SER A 3 -19.45 -9.50 7.96
CA SER A 3 -19.29 -9.04 9.34
C SER A 3 -20.62 -8.56 9.88
N ALA A 4 -20.96 -8.91 11.12
CA ALA A 4 -22.15 -8.36 11.76
C ALA A 4 -22.03 -6.84 11.92
N VAL A 5 -23.14 -6.12 11.79
CA VAL A 5 -23.18 -4.70 12.14
C VAL A 5 -22.95 -4.58 13.64
N SER A 6 -22.06 -3.71 14.05
CA SER A 6 -21.74 -3.46 15.45
C SER A 6 -21.66 -1.97 15.73
N ASP A 7 -22.12 -1.58 16.91
CA ASP A 7 -21.90 -0.24 17.42
C ASP A 7 -20.56 -0.20 18.15
N ALA A 8 -19.79 0.85 17.92
CA ALA A 8 -18.50 1.11 18.54
C ALA A 8 -18.37 2.60 18.88
N LEU A 9 -17.26 2.98 19.49
CA LEU A 9 -16.95 4.37 19.83
C LEU A 9 -15.76 4.84 19.02
N VAL A 10 -15.74 6.12 18.67
CA VAL A 10 -14.64 6.81 18.03
C VAL A 10 -14.35 8.09 18.82
N ASP A 11 -13.07 8.43 18.94
CA ASP A 11 -12.66 9.69 19.52
C ASP A 11 -12.73 10.78 18.44
N LEU A 12 -13.51 11.83 18.71
CA LEU A 12 -13.58 13.06 17.94
C LEU A 12 -13.37 14.22 18.90
N ASP A 13 -12.66 15.24 18.48
CA ASP A 13 -12.35 16.40 19.34
C ASP A 13 -13.65 17.06 19.86
N TYR A 14 -14.55 17.42 18.95
CA TYR A 14 -15.90 17.88 19.25
C TYR A 14 -16.76 17.96 18.00
N ASP A 15 -18.07 18.13 18.17
CA ASP A 15 -19.01 18.30 17.08
C ASP A 15 -18.92 19.73 16.50
N PRO A 16 -18.53 19.92 15.21
CA PRO A 16 -18.33 21.25 14.60
C PRO A 16 -19.60 22.10 14.54
N CYS A 17 -20.77 21.53 14.83
CA CYS A 17 -22.06 22.21 14.87
C CYS A 17 -22.45 22.67 16.28
N GLY A 18 -21.71 22.23 17.31
CA GLY A 18 -21.88 22.65 18.69
C GLY A 18 -21.01 23.85 19.07
N LEU A 19 -21.22 24.37 20.28
CA LEU A 19 -20.26 25.28 20.91
C LEU A 19 -18.94 24.54 21.16
N ASP A 20 -17.83 25.26 21.02
CA ASP A 20 -16.55 24.76 21.55
C ASP A 20 -16.66 24.65 23.08
N PRO A 21 -16.53 23.46 23.63
CA PRO A 21 -16.78 23.22 25.05
C PRO A 21 -15.74 23.87 25.97
N ASP A 22 -14.52 24.09 25.47
CA ASP A 22 -13.40 24.60 26.25
C ASP A 22 -13.37 26.12 26.27
N THR A 23 -13.77 26.75 25.18
CA THR A 23 -13.73 28.21 25.01
C THR A 23 -15.09 28.88 25.00
N GLY A 24 -16.17 28.12 24.76
CA GLY A 24 -17.52 28.65 24.52
C GLY A 24 -17.63 29.37 23.16
N ALA A 25 -16.68 29.18 22.25
CA ALA A 25 -16.71 29.80 20.94
C ALA A 25 -17.87 29.24 20.09
N ALA A 26 -18.30 30.06 19.13
CA ALA A 26 -19.35 29.66 18.18
C ALA A 26 -18.93 28.44 17.35
N PRO A 27 -19.90 27.67 16.81
CA PRO A 27 -19.62 26.53 15.92
C PRO A 27 -18.67 26.90 14.79
N ILE A 28 -17.78 25.97 14.43
CA ILE A 28 -16.88 26.14 13.28
C ILE A 28 -17.67 26.08 11.98
N ALA A 29 -18.62 25.17 11.90
CA ALA A 29 -19.47 25.00 10.71
C ALA A 29 -20.63 25.99 10.72
N SER A 30 -21.09 26.39 9.52
CA SER A 30 -22.27 27.23 9.39
C SER A 30 -23.58 26.50 9.75
N ALA A 31 -24.61 27.23 10.16
CA ALA A 31 -25.92 26.65 10.44
C ALA A 31 -26.50 25.90 9.24
N ALA A 32 -26.26 26.39 8.02
CA ALA A 32 -26.72 25.76 6.78
C ALA A 32 -26.02 24.42 6.55
N ALA A 33 -24.70 24.34 6.74
CA ALA A 33 -23.94 23.10 6.63
C ALA A 33 -24.35 22.09 7.71
N CYS A 34 -24.56 22.55 8.93
CA CYS A 34 -25.01 21.71 10.03
C CYS A 34 -26.42 21.13 9.82
N ALA A 35 -27.30 21.87 9.16
CA ALA A 35 -28.63 21.36 8.79
C ALA A 35 -28.55 20.14 7.84
N LEU A 36 -27.53 20.09 6.97
CA LEU A 36 -27.28 18.94 6.08
C LEU A 36 -26.91 17.66 6.84
N THR A 37 -26.32 17.80 8.03
CA THR A 37 -26.05 16.66 8.92
C THR A 37 -27.29 16.14 9.67
N GLY A 38 -28.47 16.70 9.40
CA GLY A 38 -29.71 16.37 10.11
C GLY A 38 -29.89 17.10 11.45
N LEU A 39 -29.07 18.12 11.75
CA LEU A 39 -29.20 18.91 12.96
C LEU A 39 -30.39 19.88 12.87
N ALA A 40 -31.31 19.82 13.84
CA ALA A 40 -32.40 20.76 13.93
C ALA A 40 -31.88 22.18 14.24
N ALA A 41 -32.49 23.19 13.59
CA ALA A 41 -32.02 24.58 13.66
C ALA A 41 -31.93 25.16 15.10
N ASN A 42 -32.79 24.72 15.99
CA ASN A 42 -32.81 25.15 17.40
C ASN A 42 -31.71 24.52 18.26
N LEU A 43 -30.98 23.53 17.71
CA LEU A 43 -29.88 22.83 18.39
C LEU A 43 -28.51 23.31 17.91
N TYR A 44 -28.47 24.10 16.84
CA TYR A 44 -27.23 24.68 16.33
C TYR A 44 -26.61 25.64 17.38
N GLY A 45 -25.34 25.47 17.65
CA GLY A 45 -24.65 26.27 18.66
C GLY A 45 -25.01 25.96 20.10
N THR A 46 -25.66 24.81 20.38
CA THR A 46 -25.80 24.27 21.73
C THR A 46 -24.62 23.35 22.07
N ASP A 47 -24.55 22.89 23.32
CA ASP A 47 -23.56 21.90 23.74
C ASP A 47 -23.92 20.52 23.16
N LEU A 48 -23.17 20.10 22.12
CA LEU A 48 -23.30 18.82 21.46
C LEU A 48 -22.15 17.87 21.82
N LYS A 49 -21.19 18.31 22.64
CA LYS A 49 -19.98 17.55 22.99
C LYS A 49 -20.33 16.30 23.80
N SER A 50 -19.64 15.21 23.50
CA SER A 50 -19.62 14.03 24.38
C SER A 50 -18.83 14.34 25.66
N PRO A 51 -19.36 14.01 26.86
CA PRO A 51 -18.60 14.19 28.10
C PRO A 51 -17.32 13.37 28.20
N ALA A 52 -17.13 12.36 27.33
CA ALA A 52 -15.99 11.48 27.31
C ALA A 52 -15.18 11.60 26.01
N ASP A 53 -15.45 12.60 25.18
CA ASP A 53 -14.88 12.79 23.83
C ASP A 53 -15.10 11.59 22.88
N GLN A 54 -16.07 10.73 23.23
CA GLN A 54 -16.39 9.53 22.46
C GLN A 54 -17.76 9.66 21.81
N TYR A 55 -17.81 9.32 20.53
CA TYR A 55 -18.99 9.39 19.69
C TYR A 55 -19.33 8.01 19.14
N ASN A 56 -20.61 7.76 18.91
CA ASN A 56 -21.05 6.45 18.44
C ASN A 56 -20.80 6.32 16.95
N ILE A 57 -20.25 5.18 16.56
CA ILE A 57 -20.20 4.72 15.18
C ILE A 57 -20.96 3.42 15.03
N ARG A 58 -21.51 3.21 13.83
CA ARG A 58 -22.11 1.95 13.43
C ARG A 58 -21.35 1.41 12.25
N GLY A 59 -20.49 0.41 12.49
CA GLY A 59 -19.62 -0.21 11.52
C GLY A 59 -20.05 -1.64 11.19
N GLY A 60 -19.26 -2.27 10.31
CA GLY A 60 -19.42 -3.68 9.94
C GLY A 60 -19.93 -3.89 8.52
N GLY A 61 -20.40 -5.10 8.24
CA GLY A 61 -20.86 -5.48 6.90
C GLY A 61 -22.12 -4.74 6.48
N ASN A 62 -22.25 -4.59 5.18
CA ASN A 62 -23.41 -4.01 4.52
C ASN A 62 -23.94 -5.02 3.48
N PRO A 63 -25.17 -5.54 3.61
CA PRO A 63 -25.72 -6.49 2.66
C PRO A 63 -26.02 -5.87 1.28
N SER A 64 -25.95 -4.55 1.15
CA SER A 64 -26.17 -3.82 -0.09
C SER A 64 -24.89 -3.53 -0.87
N VAL A 65 -23.71 -3.97 -0.38
CA VAL A 65 -22.45 -3.84 -1.10
C VAL A 65 -22.49 -4.70 -2.35
N LEU A 66 -22.14 -4.08 -3.47
CA LEU A 66 -21.98 -4.72 -4.77
C LEU A 66 -20.57 -5.31 -4.91
N PRO A 67 -20.36 -6.28 -5.81
CA PRO A 67 -19.02 -6.70 -6.16
C PRO A 67 -18.21 -5.54 -6.73
N GLU A 68 -16.90 -5.53 -6.47
CA GLU A 68 -15.94 -4.69 -7.18
C GLU A 68 -15.90 -5.11 -8.65
N GLU A 69 -15.76 -4.13 -9.55
CA GLU A 69 -15.61 -4.38 -10.98
C GLU A 69 -14.19 -4.06 -11.41
N SER A 70 -13.60 -4.93 -12.24
CA SER A 70 -12.25 -4.70 -12.76
C SER A 70 -12.22 -4.77 -14.27
N GLU A 71 -11.61 -3.75 -14.89
CA GLU A 71 -11.25 -3.74 -16.30
C GLU A 71 -9.74 -3.86 -16.43
N SER A 72 -9.26 -4.78 -17.27
CA SER A 72 -7.84 -5.01 -17.48
C SER A 72 -7.52 -5.10 -18.96
N PHE A 73 -6.55 -4.33 -19.40
CA PHE A 73 -5.95 -4.43 -20.73
C PHE A 73 -4.48 -4.81 -20.62
N THR A 74 -4.06 -5.85 -21.33
CA THR A 74 -2.66 -6.24 -21.41
C THR A 74 -2.24 -6.47 -22.86
N ALA A 75 -1.01 -6.10 -23.19
CA ALA A 75 -0.42 -6.34 -24.49
C ALA A 75 1.07 -6.69 -24.35
N GLY A 76 1.46 -7.84 -24.87
CA GLY A 76 2.81 -8.36 -24.72
C GLY A 76 3.51 -8.64 -26.04
N LEU A 77 4.83 -8.53 -26.04
CA LEU A 77 5.71 -8.86 -27.15
C LEU A 77 6.85 -9.77 -26.67
N ILE A 78 7.00 -10.93 -27.31
CA ILE A 78 8.11 -11.83 -27.05
C ILE A 78 9.06 -11.81 -28.24
N LEU A 79 10.34 -11.53 -27.99
CA LEU A 79 11.40 -11.45 -28.98
C LEU A 79 12.45 -12.54 -28.72
N THR A 80 12.74 -13.35 -29.73
CA THR A 80 13.82 -14.35 -29.73
C THR A 80 14.71 -14.14 -30.95
N PRO A 81 15.59 -13.13 -30.91
CA PRO A 81 16.32 -12.71 -32.12
C PRO A 81 17.41 -13.72 -32.53
N ASN A 82 17.41 -14.17 -33.79
CA ASN A 82 18.38 -15.12 -34.31
C ASN A 82 19.83 -14.63 -34.21
N ARG A 83 20.06 -13.30 -34.14
CA ARG A 83 21.39 -12.71 -33.99
C ARG A 83 21.99 -12.97 -32.59
N PHE A 84 21.16 -13.21 -31.58
CA PHE A 84 21.56 -13.50 -30.22
C PHE A 84 20.90 -14.81 -29.78
N PRO A 85 21.46 -15.97 -30.24
CA PRO A 85 20.93 -17.26 -29.84
C PRO A 85 20.93 -17.40 -28.31
N GLY A 86 19.84 -17.90 -27.74
CA GLY A 86 19.69 -18.03 -26.29
C GLY A 86 19.12 -16.80 -25.58
N LEU A 87 18.80 -15.69 -26.33
CA LEU A 87 18.10 -14.53 -25.79
C LEU A 87 16.59 -14.69 -26.00
N ALA A 88 15.83 -14.56 -24.93
CA ALA A 88 14.41 -14.28 -24.94
C ALA A 88 14.14 -12.96 -24.20
N LEU A 89 13.38 -12.07 -24.80
CA LEU A 89 12.97 -10.79 -24.23
C LEU A 89 11.46 -10.68 -24.32
N THR A 90 10.80 -10.46 -23.18
CA THR A 90 9.37 -10.21 -23.07
C THR A 90 9.16 -8.78 -22.62
N ILE A 91 8.23 -8.08 -23.25
CA ILE A 91 7.80 -6.74 -22.89
C ILE A 91 6.29 -6.78 -22.79
N ASP A 92 5.76 -6.59 -21.60
CA ASP A 92 4.33 -6.64 -21.31
C ASP A 92 3.86 -5.27 -20.77
N TYR A 93 2.92 -4.66 -21.49
CA TYR A 93 2.18 -3.50 -21.01
C TYR A 93 0.94 -3.99 -20.26
N PHE A 94 0.62 -3.36 -19.14
CA PHE A 94 -0.60 -3.58 -18.39
C PHE A 94 -1.27 -2.25 -18.04
N ASP A 95 -2.61 -2.28 -18.01
CA ASP A 95 -3.49 -1.18 -17.60
C ASP A 95 -4.71 -1.81 -16.93
N ILE A 96 -4.85 -1.58 -15.65
CA ILE A 96 -5.82 -2.25 -14.79
C ILE A 96 -6.52 -1.19 -13.96
N THR A 97 -7.85 -1.19 -13.99
CA THR A 97 -8.69 -0.35 -13.14
C THR A 97 -9.63 -1.23 -12.34
N VAL A 98 -9.77 -0.95 -11.06
CA VAL A 98 -10.77 -1.54 -10.17
C VAL A 98 -11.69 -0.43 -9.73
N GLU A 99 -12.95 -0.53 -10.10
CA GLU A 99 -14.02 0.39 -9.73
C GLU A 99 -14.88 -0.20 -8.62
N ASP A 100 -15.65 0.65 -7.95
CA ASP A 100 -16.54 0.24 -6.86
C ASP A 100 -15.80 -0.49 -5.72
N GLY A 101 -14.56 -0.13 -5.46
CA GLY A 101 -13.76 -0.69 -4.39
C GLY A 101 -14.46 -0.58 -3.03
N ILE A 102 -14.44 -1.68 -2.28
CA ILE A 102 -15.17 -1.80 -1.01
C ILE A 102 -14.36 -1.20 0.13
N GLY A 103 -14.83 -0.09 0.66
CA GLY A 103 -14.20 0.62 1.77
C GLY A 103 -15.19 1.09 2.81
N ALA A 104 -14.69 1.78 3.82
CA ALA A 104 -15.50 2.44 4.84
C ALA A 104 -15.05 3.88 4.99
N VAL A 105 -15.99 4.81 4.98
CA VAL A 105 -15.71 6.21 5.31
C VAL A 105 -15.52 6.35 6.82
N SER A 106 -14.43 7.00 7.24
CA SER A 106 -14.22 7.28 8.67
C SER A 106 -15.30 8.24 9.19
N ALA A 107 -15.63 8.15 10.47
CA ALA A 107 -16.64 9.03 11.06
C ALA A 107 -16.26 10.52 10.92
N LYS A 108 -14.97 10.84 11.09
CA LYS A 108 -14.47 12.20 10.92
C LYS A 108 -14.61 12.67 9.48
N THR A 109 -14.19 11.84 8.52
CA THR A 109 -14.31 12.15 7.09
C THR A 109 -15.76 12.36 6.67
N ALA A 110 -16.67 11.49 7.12
CA ALA A 110 -18.10 11.62 6.82
C ALA A 110 -18.66 12.97 7.31
N LEU A 111 -18.32 13.36 8.53
CA LEU A 111 -18.76 14.62 9.13
C LEU A 111 -18.17 15.84 8.42
N ASP A 112 -16.85 15.85 8.21
CA ASP A 112 -16.13 16.96 7.57
C ASP A 112 -16.61 17.15 6.11
N LYS A 113 -16.68 16.07 5.33
CA LYS A 113 -17.12 16.12 3.94
C LYS A 113 -18.60 16.49 3.77
N CYS A 114 -19.47 16.04 4.66
CA CYS A 114 -20.85 16.51 4.66
C CYS A 114 -20.92 18.03 4.89
N ILE A 115 -20.17 18.57 5.82
CA ILE A 115 -20.14 20.00 6.14
C ILE A 115 -19.52 20.83 5.00
N GLU A 116 -18.43 20.32 4.41
CA GLU A 116 -17.71 21.02 3.33
C GLU A 116 -18.48 21.03 2.01
N THR A 117 -19.03 19.89 1.63
CA THR A 117 -19.55 19.67 0.27
C THR A 117 -21.08 19.60 0.19
N GLY A 118 -21.73 19.18 1.29
CA GLY A 118 -23.15 18.88 1.31
C GLY A 118 -23.56 17.66 0.48
N ALA A 119 -22.60 16.83 0.10
CA ALA A 119 -22.87 15.66 -0.73
C ALA A 119 -23.66 14.61 0.05
N ASP A 120 -24.75 14.12 -0.55
CA ASP A 120 -25.65 13.13 0.06
C ASP A 120 -24.92 11.85 0.50
N GLY A 121 -23.88 11.44 -0.24
CA GLY A 121 -23.09 10.26 0.06
C GLY A 121 -22.43 10.31 1.44
N PHE A 122 -22.09 11.49 1.94
CA PHE A 122 -21.53 11.70 3.27
C PHE A 122 -22.58 12.08 4.31
N CYS A 123 -23.50 12.98 3.93
CA CYS A 123 -24.51 13.47 4.86
C CYS A 123 -25.47 12.38 5.32
N ASN A 124 -25.81 11.43 4.46
CA ASN A 124 -26.65 10.28 4.81
C ASN A 124 -26.00 9.28 5.78
N LEU A 125 -24.67 9.38 5.98
CA LEU A 125 -23.97 8.56 6.98
C LEU A 125 -24.16 9.09 8.40
N ILE A 126 -24.62 10.34 8.57
CA ILE A 126 -24.74 11.02 9.84
C ILE A 126 -26.17 10.86 10.35
N ASN A 127 -26.33 10.19 11.48
CA ASN A 127 -27.61 9.96 12.10
C ASN A 127 -27.63 10.64 13.48
N ARG A 128 -28.13 11.86 13.53
CA ARG A 128 -28.22 12.61 14.79
C ARG A 128 -29.37 12.13 15.66
N HIS A 129 -29.14 12.17 16.96
CA HIS A 129 -30.21 11.86 17.90
C HIS A 129 -31.41 12.82 17.72
N PRO A 130 -32.65 12.31 17.56
CA PRO A 130 -33.80 13.11 17.06
C PRO A 130 -34.25 14.23 18.03
N VAL A 131 -33.91 14.16 19.29
CA VAL A 131 -34.36 15.12 20.30
C VAL A 131 -33.30 16.18 20.60
N ASN A 132 -32.06 15.79 20.76
CA ASN A 132 -30.98 16.68 21.21
C ASN A 132 -29.83 16.86 20.19
N GLY A 133 -29.90 16.20 19.04
CA GLY A 133 -28.94 16.38 17.93
C GLY A 133 -27.54 15.77 18.15
N THR A 134 -27.31 15.11 19.29
CA THR A 134 -25.99 14.55 19.62
C THR A 134 -25.65 13.31 18.77
N LEU A 135 -24.38 13.02 18.66
CA LEU A 135 -23.85 11.81 17.99
C LEU A 135 -23.31 10.77 18.98
N TRP A 136 -23.47 11.01 20.28
CA TRP A 136 -22.94 10.14 21.35
C TRP A 136 -24.02 9.50 22.25
N LEU A 137 -25.23 10.02 22.25
CA LEU A 137 -26.34 9.36 22.92
C LEU A 137 -26.90 8.22 22.10
N THR A 138 -27.47 7.21 22.77
CA THR A 138 -28.13 6.07 22.11
C THR A 138 -29.16 6.54 21.10
N GLY A 139 -28.97 6.19 19.82
CA GLY A 139 -29.77 6.64 18.69
C GLY A 139 -29.12 7.73 17.83
N GLY A 140 -28.04 8.37 18.31
CA GLY A 140 -27.16 9.19 17.50
C GLY A 140 -25.89 8.41 17.14
N TYR A 141 -25.46 8.39 15.87
CA TYR A 141 -24.27 7.69 15.41
C TYR A 141 -23.84 8.17 14.03
N ILE A 142 -22.61 7.89 13.64
CA ILE A 142 -22.12 8.00 12.28
C ILE A 142 -21.95 6.59 11.72
N SER A 143 -22.49 6.35 10.51
CA SER A 143 -22.34 5.06 9.83
C SER A 143 -20.96 4.97 9.21
N THR A 144 -20.24 3.90 9.55
CA THR A 144 -18.93 3.53 8.98
C THR A 144 -18.99 2.12 8.38
N GLN A 145 -20.18 1.72 7.88
CA GLN A 145 -20.37 0.44 7.22
C GLN A 145 -19.63 0.40 5.88
N LEU A 146 -19.26 -0.81 5.46
CA LEU A 146 -18.66 -1.03 4.15
C LEU A 146 -19.60 -0.56 3.03
N THR A 147 -19.04 0.10 2.02
CA THR A 147 -19.76 0.56 0.84
C THR A 147 -18.81 0.62 -0.36
N ASN A 148 -19.33 0.69 -1.56
CA ASN A 148 -18.56 0.84 -2.79
C ASN A 148 -18.21 2.32 -2.98
N ILE A 149 -16.96 2.71 -2.78
CA ILE A 149 -16.56 4.12 -2.71
C ILE A 149 -15.24 4.46 -3.36
N SER A 150 -14.38 3.48 -3.61
CA SER A 150 -13.03 3.76 -4.08
C SER A 150 -12.82 3.27 -5.50
N GLU A 151 -11.85 3.88 -6.16
CA GLU A 151 -11.31 3.44 -7.44
C GLU A 151 -9.81 3.32 -7.30
N GLU A 152 -9.23 2.28 -7.88
CA GLU A 152 -7.80 2.04 -7.90
C GLU A 152 -7.38 1.70 -9.33
N SER A 153 -6.37 2.40 -9.85
CA SER A 153 -5.87 2.16 -11.19
C SER A 153 -4.36 2.04 -11.20
N THR A 154 -3.85 1.10 -12.02
CA THR A 154 -2.41 0.88 -12.18
C THR A 154 -2.07 0.63 -13.63
N ARG A 155 -0.97 1.24 -14.10
CA ARG A 155 -0.50 1.12 -15.47
C ARG A 155 1.02 1.08 -15.49
N GLY A 156 1.57 0.22 -16.35
CA GLY A 156 3.01 0.10 -16.44
C GLY A 156 3.49 -0.85 -17.51
N VAL A 157 4.79 -1.13 -17.44
CA VAL A 157 5.48 -2.04 -18.36
C VAL A 157 6.38 -2.97 -17.57
N ASP A 158 6.24 -4.26 -17.80
CA ASP A 158 7.17 -5.29 -17.36
C ASP A 158 8.13 -5.68 -18.48
N ILE A 159 9.41 -5.73 -18.16
CA ILE A 159 10.45 -6.23 -19.06
C ILE A 159 11.11 -7.44 -18.42
N ILE A 160 11.02 -8.59 -19.08
CA ILE A 160 11.64 -9.83 -18.65
C ILE A 160 12.64 -10.26 -19.70
N PHE A 161 13.83 -10.61 -19.29
CA PHE A 161 14.81 -11.19 -20.21
C PHE A 161 15.49 -12.41 -19.62
N ASP A 162 15.77 -13.37 -20.51
CA ASP A 162 16.57 -14.56 -20.27
C ASP A 162 17.60 -14.64 -21.37
N TYR A 163 18.87 -14.76 -21.00
CA TYR A 163 19.95 -14.93 -21.96
C TYR A 163 20.97 -15.95 -21.50
N THR A 164 21.14 -17.00 -22.27
CA THR A 164 22.14 -18.03 -21.98
C THR A 164 23.20 -18.06 -23.08
N MET A 165 24.46 -18.04 -22.68
CA MET A 165 25.58 -18.12 -23.59
C MET A 165 26.71 -19.01 -23.07
N ASP A 166 27.40 -19.69 -23.95
CA ASP A 166 28.60 -20.44 -23.62
C ASP A 166 29.82 -19.53 -23.51
N THR A 167 30.60 -19.72 -22.47
CA THR A 167 31.84 -19.02 -22.22
C THR A 167 33.01 -20.02 -22.08
N ARG A 168 34.25 -19.55 -22.11
CA ARG A 168 35.44 -20.39 -21.82
C ARG A 168 35.45 -20.99 -20.42
N PHE A 169 34.66 -20.45 -19.50
CA PHE A 169 34.61 -20.90 -18.12
C PHE A 169 33.43 -21.82 -17.83
N GLY A 170 32.46 -21.91 -18.72
CA GLY A 170 31.23 -22.63 -18.60
C GLY A 170 30.05 -21.88 -19.21
N SER A 171 28.83 -22.23 -18.88
CA SER A 171 27.62 -21.56 -19.34
C SER A 171 27.28 -20.39 -18.44
N LEU A 172 26.99 -19.23 -19.02
CA LEU A 172 26.51 -18.03 -18.32
C LEU A 172 25.04 -17.81 -18.66
N ALA A 173 24.20 -17.81 -17.64
CA ALA A 173 22.80 -17.41 -17.73
C ALA A 173 22.61 -16.05 -17.09
N LEU A 174 21.93 -15.15 -17.78
CA LEU A 174 21.52 -13.83 -17.30
C LEU A 174 20.00 -13.77 -17.35
N GLU A 175 19.39 -13.47 -16.23
CA GLU A 175 17.95 -13.38 -16.09
C GLU A 175 17.60 -12.05 -15.42
N GLY A 176 16.48 -11.44 -15.80
CA GLY A 176 16.06 -10.21 -15.18
C GLY A 176 14.57 -9.92 -15.38
N VAL A 177 14.01 -9.29 -14.36
CA VAL A 177 12.65 -8.73 -14.38
C VAL A 177 12.77 -7.27 -13.96
N SER A 178 12.14 -6.38 -14.72
CA SER A 178 12.06 -4.95 -14.43
C SER A 178 10.61 -4.52 -14.57
N THR A 179 10.08 -3.82 -13.59
CA THR A 179 8.76 -3.19 -13.63
C THR A 179 8.94 -1.68 -13.65
N PHE A 180 8.36 -1.04 -14.65
CA PHE A 180 8.21 0.41 -14.76
C PHE A 180 6.74 0.74 -14.54
N LEU A 181 6.44 1.34 -13.40
CA LEU A 181 5.11 1.76 -13.01
C LEU A 181 4.88 3.18 -13.50
N ASP A 182 4.11 3.34 -14.58
CA ASP A 182 3.82 4.66 -15.16
C ASP A 182 2.79 5.43 -14.30
N SER A 183 1.78 4.73 -13.79
CA SER A 183 0.85 5.29 -12.83
C SER A 183 0.34 4.22 -11.86
N TYR A 184 0.09 4.65 -10.64
CA TYR A 184 -0.72 3.97 -9.65
C TYR A 184 -1.49 5.04 -8.90
N GLU A 185 -2.80 5.03 -9.06
CA GLU A 185 -3.68 6.09 -8.56
C GLU A 185 -4.80 5.50 -7.71
N ILE A 186 -5.16 6.21 -6.65
CA ILE A 186 -6.26 5.84 -5.76
C ILE A 186 -7.21 7.03 -5.65
N ILE A 187 -8.50 6.79 -5.89
CA ILE A 187 -9.58 7.70 -5.55
C ILE A 187 -10.29 7.10 -4.34
N GLU A 188 -10.09 7.69 -3.16
CA GLU A 188 -10.65 7.15 -1.92
C GLU A 188 -12.15 7.34 -1.80
N LEU A 189 -12.64 8.45 -2.36
CA LEU A 189 -14.04 8.83 -2.25
C LEU A 189 -14.56 9.40 -3.57
N PRO A 190 -15.83 9.15 -3.92
CA PRO A 190 -16.42 9.66 -5.15
C PRO A 190 -16.33 11.18 -5.25
N GLY A 191 -15.79 11.66 -6.38
CA GLY A 191 -15.65 13.09 -6.67
C GLY A 191 -14.39 13.75 -6.09
N GLU A 192 -13.52 13.02 -5.42
CA GLU A 192 -12.20 13.52 -5.03
C GLU A 192 -11.18 13.37 -6.16
N ALA A 193 -10.08 14.11 -6.04
CA ALA A 193 -8.98 14.00 -6.98
C ALA A 193 -8.23 12.69 -6.73
N ALA A 194 -7.76 12.06 -7.80
CA ALA A 194 -6.88 10.90 -7.70
C ALA A 194 -5.59 11.25 -6.96
N ILE A 195 -5.16 10.34 -6.12
CA ILE A 195 -3.89 10.41 -5.38
C ILE A 195 -2.88 9.53 -6.11
N THR A 196 -1.82 10.14 -6.59
CA THR A 196 -0.74 9.42 -7.29
C THR A 196 0.15 8.72 -6.29
N CYS A 197 0.26 7.40 -6.41
CA CYS A 197 1.04 6.54 -5.53
C CYS A 197 2.31 5.98 -6.18
N ALA A 198 2.41 5.97 -7.52
CA ALA A 198 3.66 5.61 -8.20
C ALA A 198 4.78 6.59 -7.80
N GLY A 199 5.92 6.07 -7.35
CA GLY A 199 7.03 6.84 -6.81
C GLY A 199 6.78 7.42 -5.41
N ASN A 200 5.70 7.06 -4.73
CA ASN A 200 5.32 7.63 -3.45
C ASN A 200 5.04 6.57 -2.36
N TRP A 201 4.90 7.02 -1.12
CA TRP A 201 4.44 6.21 -0.01
C TRP A 201 3.78 7.10 1.06
N GLY A 202 3.14 6.49 2.05
CA GLY A 202 2.45 7.22 3.10
C GLY A 202 1.12 7.82 2.66
N GLY A 203 0.44 8.52 3.55
CA GLY A 203 -0.91 9.02 3.29
C GLY A 203 -1.85 7.92 2.83
N SER A 204 -2.63 8.21 1.81
CA SER A 204 -3.58 7.27 1.21
C SER A 204 -2.94 6.19 0.34
N CYS A 205 -1.67 6.36 -0.06
CA CYS A 205 -0.90 5.34 -0.78
C CYS A 205 -0.52 4.13 0.08
N GLY A 206 -0.98 4.11 1.31
CA GLY A 206 -0.66 3.04 2.25
C GLY A 206 0.72 3.23 2.88
N LYS A 207 1.11 2.24 3.69
CA LYS A 207 2.30 2.34 4.54
C LYS A 207 3.59 1.85 3.87
N ASN A 208 3.51 1.28 2.69
CA ASN A 208 4.67 0.70 2.01
C ASN A 208 5.14 1.60 0.88
N PRO A 209 6.46 1.77 0.68
CA PRO A 209 7.01 2.43 -0.50
C PRO A 209 6.53 1.78 -1.79
N MET A 210 6.19 2.59 -2.80
CA MET A 210 5.73 2.14 -4.11
C MET A 210 6.59 2.77 -5.20
N PRO A 211 7.84 2.29 -5.38
CA PRO A 211 8.74 2.84 -6.39
C PRO A 211 8.14 2.74 -7.80
N ASP A 212 8.37 3.74 -8.62
CA ASP A 212 8.02 3.72 -10.03
C ASP A 212 8.90 2.79 -10.87
N PHE A 213 10.05 2.39 -10.32
CA PHE A 213 10.94 1.40 -10.91
C PHE A 213 11.43 0.37 -9.91
N MET A 214 11.27 -0.91 -10.25
CA MET A 214 11.86 -2.03 -9.51
C MET A 214 12.50 -3.01 -10.47
N GLY A 215 13.64 -3.62 -10.07
CA GLY A 215 14.30 -4.61 -10.88
C GLY A 215 15.01 -5.69 -10.06
N THR A 216 14.92 -6.92 -10.55
CA THR A 216 15.66 -8.07 -9.98
C THR A 216 16.39 -8.77 -11.11
N TYR A 217 17.70 -8.95 -10.95
CA TYR A 217 18.58 -9.51 -11.97
C TYR A 217 19.45 -10.60 -11.35
N THR A 218 19.67 -11.67 -12.10
CA THR A 218 20.54 -12.78 -11.71
C THR A 218 21.51 -13.12 -12.81
N ALA A 219 22.78 -13.27 -12.45
CA ALA A 219 23.81 -13.80 -13.32
C ALA A 219 24.33 -15.12 -12.73
N THR A 220 24.13 -16.23 -13.43
CA THR A 220 24.57 -17.56 -13.02
C THR A 220 25.66 -18.07 -13.95
N LEU A 221 26.86 -18.23 -13.43
CA LEU A 221 27.94 -18.90 -14.14
C LEU A 221 28.05 -20.36 -13.67
N SER A 222 27.60 -21.28 -14.51
CA SER A 222 27.75 -22.74 -14.32
C SER A 222 29.08 -23.19 -14.87
N THR A 223 30.04 -23.37 -13.97
CA THR A 223 31.43 -23.69 -14.37
C THR A 223 31.60 -25.16 -14.77
N ASN A 224 32.63 -25.45 -15.56
CA ASN A 224 33.05 -26.81 -15.92
C ASN A 224 33.56 -27.64 -14.71
N ARG A 225 33.52 -27.08 -13.47
CA ARG A 225 34.04 -27.70 -12.25
C ARG A 225 32.96 -28.03 -11.22
N ASN A 226 31.75 -28.31 -11.67
CA ASN A 226 30.58 -28.60 -10.80
C ASN A 226 30.30 -27.48 -9.78
N THR A 227 30.46 -26.24 -10.20
CA THR A 227 30.23 -25.06 -9.35
C THR A 227 29.40 -24.06 -10.09
N ASP A 228 28.33 -23.58 -9.49
CA ASP A 228 27.60 -22.41 -9.96
C ASP A 228 27.96 -21.22 -9.08
N ILE A 229 28.27 -20.10 -9.73
CA ILE A 229 28.45 -18.81 -9.07
C ILE A 229 27.26 -17.94 -9.48
N VAL A 230 26.52 -17.49 -8.51
CA VAL A 230 25.29 -16.69 -8.71
C VAL A 230 25.49 -15.32 -8.11
N LEU A 231 25.37 -14.28 -8.95
CA LEU A 231 25.32 -12.89 -8.54
C LEU A 231 23.87 -12.43 -8.72
N GLY A 232 23.23 -12.04 -7.61
CA GLY A 232 21.92 -11.39 -7.57
C GLY A 232 22.08 -9.89 -7.44
N LEU A 233 21.20 -9.14 -8.09
CA LEU A 233 21.05 -7.70 -7.95
C LEU A 233 19.57 -7.39 -7.80
N ARG A 234 19.21 -6.63 -6.76
CA ARG A 234 17.86 -6.07 -6.55
C ARG A 234 17.96 -4.56 -6.50
N HIS A 235 17.12 -3.89 -7.27
CA HIS A 235 17.04 -2.43 -7.32
C HIS A 235 15.64 -1.97 -7.00
N LEU A 236 15.52 -0.97 -6.13
CA LEU A 236 14.30 -0.26 -5.77
C LEU A 236 14.52 1.21 -6.10
N GLY A 237 13.62 1.81 -6.85
CA GLY A 237 13.62 3.23 -7.16
C GLY A 237 13.41 4.10 -5.91
N GLU A 238 13.62 5.37 -6.08
CA GLU A 238 13.35 6.37 -5.03
C GLU A 238 11.85 6.48 -4.76
N THR A 239 11.49 6.92 -3.54
CA THR A 239 10.09 7.18 -3.19
C THR A 239 9.99 8.39 -2.27
N THR A 240 8.95 9.20 -2.52
CA THR A 240 8.63 10.40 -1.75
C THR A 240 7.55 10.12 -0.71
N ASP A 241 7.72 10.63 0.49
CA ASP A 241 6.74 10.53 1.57
C ASP A 241 5.64 11.59 1.41
N LEU A 242 4.39 11.16 1.31
CA LEU A 242 3.21 12.04 1.25
C LEU A 242 2.73 12.51 2.62
N ASN A 243 3.35 12.06 3.72
CA ASN A 243 3.01 12.52 5.06
C ASN A 243 3.68 13.85 5.39
N ALA A 244 3.13 14.54 6.40
CA ALA A 244 3.62 15.87 6.81
C ALA A 244 5.07 15.89 7.35
N ASN A 245 5.60 14.74 7.76
CA ASN A 245 6.96 14.59 8.31
C ASN A 245 7.95 14.03 7.28
N SER A 246 7.77 14.31 6.03
CA SER A 246 8.37 13.74 4.85
C SER A 246 9.81 13.23 5.03
N ILE A 247 9.96 11.92 4.85
CA ILE A 247 11.24 11.23 4.73
C ILE A 247 11.26 10.53 3.39
N ASP A 248 11.95 11.12 2.44
CA ASP A 248 12.12 10.52 1.13
C ASP A 248 13.16 9.40 1.21
N PHE A 249 12.95 8.34 0.46
CA PHE A 249 13.94 7.30 0.29
C PHE A 249 14.63 7.44 -1.06
N ASP A 250 15.96 7.55 -1.02
CA ASP A 250 16.79 7.38 -2.20
C ASP A 250 16.63 5.97 -2.76
N SER A 251 17.09 5.76 -3.99
CA SER A 251 17.13 4.42 -4.57
C SER A 251 18.06 3.47 -3.81
N PHE A 252 17.67 2.21 -3.75
CA PHE A 252 18.44 1.15 -3.10
C PHE A 252 18.84 0.07 -4.09
N THR A 253 20.10 -0.35 -4.01
CA THR A 253 20.61 -1.47 -4.79
C THR A 253 21.31 -2.45 -3.87
N TYR A 254 20.87 -3.70 -3.87
CA TYR A 254 21.45 -4.80 -3.12
C TYR A 254 22.14 -5.78 -4.07
N PHE A 255 23.28 -6.31 -3.63
CA PHE A 255 24.01 -7.36 -4.31
C PHE A 255 24.11 -8.57 -3.42
N ASP A 256 23.79 -9.75 -3.95
CA ASP A 256 23.90 -11.04 -3.27
C ASP A 256 24.86 -11.92 -4.07
N LEU A 257 25.79 -12.62 -3.39
CA LEU A 257 26.71 -13.52 -4.03
C LEU A 257 26.59 -14.92 -3.41
N THR A 258 26.36 -15.93 -4.24
CA THR A 258 26.22 -17.32 -3.82
C THR A 258 27.11 -18.23 -4.68
N ALA A 259 27.73 -19.22 -4.05
CA ALA A 259 28.42 -20.30 -4.74
C ALA A 259 27.79 -21.65 -4.33
N ASN A 260 27.43 -22.46 -5.32
CA ASN A 260 26.93 -23.81 -5.15
C ASN A 260 27.96 -24.80 -5.68
N TYR A 261 28.34 -25.80 -4.88
CA TYR A 261 29.29 -26.84 -5.25
C TYR A 261 28.62 -28.21 -5.27
N TYR A 262 28.76 -28.95 -6.36
CA TYR A 262 28.16 -30.26 -6.60
C TYR A 262 29.18 -31.40 -6.76
N GLY A 263 30.47 -31.14 -6.49
CA GLY A 263 31.56 -32.11 -6.72
C GLY A 263 31.56 -33.31 -5.76
N ILE A 264 30.67 -33.35 -4.77
CA ILE A 264 30.54 -34.46 -3.83
C ILE A 264 29.25 -35.22 -4.14
N LYS A 265 29.32 -36.55 -4.21
CA LYS A 265 28.18 -37.40 -4.57
C LYS A 265 27.00 -37.17 -3.62
N ASN A 266 25.81 -36.97 -4.21
CA ASN A 266 24.56 -36.71 -3.53
C ASN A 266 24.59 -35.47 -2.58
N THR A 267 25.54 -34.57 -2.74
CA THR A 267 25.71 -33.42 -1.86
C THR A 267 25.76 -32.10 -2.66
N LYS A 268 24.99 -31.12 -2.21
CA LYS A 268 25.11 -29.72 -2.63
C LYS A 268 25.60 -28.90 -1.44
N LEU A 269 26.72 -28.24 -1.60
CA LEU A 269 27.23 -27.26 -0.66
C LEU A 269 26.95 -25.87 -1.21
N THR A 270 26.26 -25.04 -0.44
CA THR A 270 25.96 -23.65 -0.78
C THR A 270 26.60 -22.71 0.22
N VAL A 271 27.39 -21.76 -0.24
CA VAL A 271 27.94 -20.64 0.54
C VAL A 271 27.47 -19.35 -0.07
N GLY A 272 27.00 -18.42 0.71
CA GLY A 272 26.53 -17.15 0.19
C GLY A 272 26.69 -16.00 1.16
N VAL A 273 26.64 -14.80 0.56
CA VAL A 273 26.62 -13.52 1.25
C VAL A 273 25.44 -12.73 0.68
N SER A 274 24.48 -12.42 1.52
CA SER A 274 23.41 -11.48 1.18
C SER A 274 23.80 -10.07 1.59
N ASN A 275 23.31 -9.10 0.82
CA ASN A 275 23.64 -7.69 0.97
C ASN A 275 25.17 -7.48 1.04
N LEU A 276 25.86 -7.90 -0.03
CA LEU A 276 27.33 -7.93 -0.11
C LEU A 276 27.98 -6.58 0.21
N MET A 277 27.30 -5.48 -0.15
CA MET A 277 27.79 -4.11 0.06
C MET A 277 27.45 -3.55 1.44
N ASP A 278 26.73 -4.32 2.28
CA ASP A 278 26.28 -3.88 3.62
C ASP A 278 25.45 -2.60 3.60
N LYS A 279 24.58 -2.49 2.60
CA LYS A 279 23.70 -1.32 2.45
C LYS A 279 22.69 -1.30 3.60
N GLU A 280 22.72 -0.24 4.39
CA GLU A 280 21.73 -0.04 5.46
C GLU A 280 20.32 0.19 4.89
N PRO A 281 19.27 -0.25 5.61
CA PRO A 281 17.89 0.00 5.20
C PRO A 281 17.52 1.49 5.28
N GLY A 282 16.49 1.90 4.58
CA GLY A 282 15.85 3.19 4.81
C GLY A 282 15.14 3.20 6.17
N TYR A 283 15.37 4.24 6.97
CA TYR A 283 14.76 4.40 8.29
C TYR A 283 13.74 5.53 8.29
N THR A 284 12.60 5.29 8.92
CA THR A 284 11.56 6.29 9.17
C THR A 284 10.78 5.95 10.44
N SER A 285 10.35 6.97 11.18
CA SER A 285 9.45 6.80 12.32
C SER A 285 8.06 6.29 11.89
N ASP A 286 7.71 6.49 10.62
CA ASP A 286 6.39 6.17 10.08
C ASP A 286 6.31 4.79 9.41
N ALA A 287 7.38 4.00 9.46
CA ALA A 287 7.47 2.64 8.93
C ALA A 287 6.57 1.64 9.67
N GLY A 288 5.29 1.92 9.65
CA GLY A 288 4.28 1.07 10.25
C GLY A 288 4.14 1.24 11.76
N THR A 289 2.96 0.93 12.25
CA THR A 289 2.57 1.05 13.65
C THR A 289 2.90 -0.19 14.47
N ALA A 290 3.46 -1.25 13.84
CA ALA A 290 3.79 -2.47 14.56
C ALA A 290 5.11 -2.30 15.35
N PRO A 291 5.10 -2.43 16.66
CA PRO A 291 6.33 -2.47 17.44
C PRO A 291 7.25 -3.59 16.94
N GLY A 292 8.54 -3.29 16.77
CA GLY A 292 9.55 -4.30 16.46
C GLY A 292 9.96 -4.43 14.98
N ASN A 293 9.46 -3.58 14.07
CA ASN A 293 9.92 -3.55 12.68
C ASN A 293 11.20 -2.70 12.46
N GLY A 294 11.80 -2.16 13.54
CA GLY A 294 13.06 -1.43 13.49
C GLY A 294 13.01 -0.08 12.80
N ASN A 295 11.83 0.55 12.69
CA ASN A 295 11.61 1.81 11.98
C ASN A 295 12.03 1.74 10.49
N THR A 296 11.78 0.62 9.87
CA THR A 296 12.07 0.36 8.46
C THR A 296 10.96 -0.49 7.84
N PHE A 297 11.02 -0.73 6.54
CA PHE A 297 10.12 -1.61 5.80
C PHE A 297 10.81 -2.93 5.44
N PRO A 298 10.75 -3.98 6.29
CA PRO A 298 11.48 -5.24 6.06
C PRO A 298 11.04 -6.01 4.80
N ALA A 299 9.88 -5.67 4.22
CA ALA A 299 9.43 -6.21 2.95
C ALA A 299 10.18 -5.60 1.74
N TYR A 300 10.81 -4.44 1.92
CA TYR A 300 11.52 -3.68 0.88
C TYR A 300 13.03 -3.65 1.12
N PHE A 301 13.45 -3.44 2.37
CA PHE A 301 14.84 -3.22 2.73
C PHE A 301 15.41 -4.42 3.50
N ASP A 302 16.68 -4.71 3.30
CA ASP A 302 17.40 -5.74 4.05
C ASP A 302 17.68 -5.25 5.49
N ALA A 303 16.71 -5.46 6.38
CA ALA A 303 16.74 -4.94 7.75
C ALA A 303 17.90 -5.45 8.61
N PHE A 304 18.50 -6.61 8.25
CA PHE A 304 19.61 -7.24 9.00
C PHE A 304 21.01 -6.87 8.49
N GLY A 305 21.11 -6.05 7.42
CA GLY A 305 22.39 -5.77 6.79
C GLY A 305 23.01 -6.99 6.11
N ARG A 306 24.36 -7.00 5.99
CA ARG A 306 25.06 -8.12 5.36
C ARG A 306 25.09 -9.33 6.26
N TYR A 307 24.75 -10.50 5.71
CA TYR A 307 24.93 -11.77 6.42
C TYR A 307 25.51 -12.86 5.51
N VAL A 308 26.24 -13.77 6.14
CA VAL A 308 26.89 -14.92 5.49
C VAL A 308 26.14 -16.19 5.89
N PHE A 309 25.91 -17.08 4.94
CA PHE A 309 25.25 -18.35 5.20
C PHE A 309 25.98 -19.53 4.55
N LEU A 310 25.80 -20.68 5.19
CA LEU A 310 26.28 -21.97 4.71
C LEU A 310 25.11 -22.96 4.76
N ASN A 311 24.86 -23.66 3.66
CA ASN A 311 23.84 -24.70 3.58
C ASN A 311 24.47 -25.99 3.00
N LEU A 312 24.14 -27.12 3.60
CA LEU A 312 24.50 -28.45 3.14
C LEU A 312 23.23 -29.26 2.85
N THR A 313 23.04 -29.62 1.61
CA THR A 313 21.93 -30.49 1.20
C THR A 313 22.48 -31.86 0.83
N TYR A 314 21.96 -32.92 1.46
CA TYR A 314 22.33 -34.30 1.17
C TYR A 314 21.11 -35.11 0.75
N GLY A 315 21.20 -35.73 -0.44
CA GLY A 315 20.15 -36.64 -0.96
C GLY A 315 20.37 -38.08 -0.47
N VAL A 316 19.42 -38.62 0.29
CA VAL A 316 19.39 -40.03 0.66
C VAL A 316 18.62 -40.76 -0.43
N ASN A 317 19.29 -41.71 -1.14
CA ASN A 317 18.66 -42.60 -2.12
C ASN A 317 18.18 -43.88 -1.45
#